data_3da81f33ab0d839f71ae386bfbdd8dc3
#
_entry.id   3da81f33ab0d839f71ae386bfbdd8dc3
#
_cell.length_a   1.000
_cell.length_b   1.000
_cell.length_c   1.000
_cell.angle_alpha   90.00
_cell.angle_beta   90.00
_cell.angle_gamma   90.00
#
_symmetry.space_group_name_H-M   'P 1'
#
loop_
_entity.id
_entity.type
_entity.pdbx_description
1 polymer ?
#
loop_
_entity_poly.entity_id
_entity_poly.type
_entity_poly.pdbx_seq_one_letter_code
_entity_poly.pdbx_strand_id
1 'polypeptide(L)'
;LKTNFLPTEVIATPEWCDQHEEILKKIASRTLLTLVTKNVLETSLSTVTPDGVAAIFPMQGLPKSGKAPKHILALDRIQDPGNLGNLFRSALAGEYEVMWLASGADPLNQKVLRSSAGSVLHMPFERIGDSSSSSIEMLVSKLNIAIDDNYQVVGTISPNKITDKK
;
A
#
# COMPACT_ATOMS: atom_id res chain seq x y z
N LEU A 1 -7.93 -3.37 -15.23
CA LEU A 1 -6.66 -3.76 -14.59
C LEU A 1 -5.52 -3.39 -15.55
N LYS A 2 -4.77 -2.32 -15.24
CA LYS A 2 -3.61 -1.88 -16.04
C LYS A 2 -2.31 -2.57 -15.61
N THR A 3 -2.36 -3.54 -14.71
CA THR A 3 -1.19 -4.25 -14.19
C THR A 3 -1.23 -5.72 -14.56
N ASN A 4 -0.06 -6.29 -14.81
CA ASN A 4 0.12 -7.75 -14.92
C ASN A 4 0.01 -8.46 -13.56
N PHE A 5 -0.33 -7.72 -12.49
CA PHE A 5 -0.51 -8.23 -11.14
C PHE A 5 -1.94 -8.72 -10.97
N LEU A 6 -2.14 -10.02 -11.13
CA LEU A 6 -3.42 -10.67 -11.03
C LEU A 6 -3.58 -11.36 -9.67
N PRO A 7 -4.82 -11.45 -9.14
CA PRO A 7 -5.08 -12.24 -7.96
C PRO A 7 -4.86 -13.73 -8.25
N THR A 8 -4.44 -14.48 -7.25
CA THR A 8 -4.41 -15.95 -7.30
C THR A 8 -5.79 -16.53 -7.12
N GLU A 9 -6.64 -15.86 -6.34
CA GLU A 9 -8.01 -16.27 -6.08
C GLU A 9 -8.93 -15.06 -5.97
N VAL A 10 -10.13 -15.20 -6.53
CA VAL A 10 -11.28 -14.30 -6.33
C VAL A 10 -12.36 -15.08 -5.62
N ILE A 11 -12.82 -14.57 -4.50
CA ILE A 11 -13.92 -15.10 -3.70
C ILE A 11 -15.09 -14.15 -3.88
N ALA A 12 -16.18 -14.61 -4.47
CA ALA A 12 -17.28 -13.71 -4.83
C ALA A 12 -18.65 -14.37 -4.66
N THR A 13 -19.68 -13.51 -4.56
CA THR A 13 -21.06 -13.97 -4.62
C THR A 13 -21.51 -14.16 -6.06
N PRO A 14 -22.51 -15.05 -6.34
CA PRO A 14 -23.05 -15.21 -7.68
C PRO A 14 -23.52 -13.89 -8.30
N GLU A 15 -24.20 -13.04 -7.52
CA GLU A 15 -24.72 -11.75 -7.97
C GLU A 15 -23.60 -10.80 -8.42
N TRP A 16 -22.46 -10.79 -7.71
CA TRP A 16 -21.31 -10.01 -8.12
C TRP A 16 -20.70 -10.54 -9.42
N CYS A 17 -20.63 -11.85 -9.56
CA CYS A 17 -20.11 -12.49 -10.78
C CYS A 17 -20.93 -12.14 -12.01
N ASP A 18 -22.25 -12.16 -11.89
CA ASP A 18 -23.17 -11.81 -12.98
C ASP A 18 -23.00 -10.36 -13.44
N GLN A 19 -22.73 -9.45 -12.50
CA GLN A 19 -22.50 -8.03 -12.80
C GLN A 19 -21.11 -7.73 -13.36
N HIS A 20 -20.14 -8.64 -13.20
CA HIS A 20 -18.73 -8.40 -13.53
C HIS A 20 -18.10 -9.47 -14.42
N GLU A 21 -18.90 -10.11 -15.28
CA GLU A 21 -18.44 -11.16 -16.20
C GLU A 21 -17.20 -10.77 -17.01
N GLU A 22 -17.14 -9.53 -17.49
CA GLU A 22 -15.99 -9.07 -18.29
C GLU A 22 -14.68 -9.06 -17.50
N ILE A 23 -14.72 -8.75 -16.20
CA ILE A 23 -13.55 -8.81 -15.33
C ILE A 23 -13.14 -10.26 -15.15
N LEU A 24 -14.09 -11.14 -14.86
CA LEU A 24 -13.83 -12.57 -14.67
C LEU A 24 -13.23 -13.21 -15.93
N LYS A 25 -13.75 -12.91 -17.11
CA LYS A 25 -13.20 -13.39 -18.40
C LYS A 25 -11.72 -12.99 -18.59
N LYS A 26 -11.33 -11.79 -18.14
CA LYS A 26 -9.93 -11.31 -18.24
C LYS A 26 -8.95 -12.01 -17.32
N ILE A 27 -9.42 -12.54 -16.20
CA ILE A 27 -8.56 -13.16 -15.17
C ILE A 27 -8.66 -14.70 -15.12
N ALA A 28 -9.67 -15.28 -15.78
CA ALA A 28 -10.05 -16.70 -15.69
C ALA A 28 -8.89 -17.69 -15.95
N SER A 29 -7.92 -17.33 -16.79
CA SER A 29 -6.81 -18.23 -17.15
C SER A 29 -5.76 -18.39 -16.04
N ARG A 30 -5.76 -17.53 -15.01
CA ARG A 30 -4.71 -17.45 -13.99
C ARG A 30 -5.22 -17.27 -12.55
N THR A 31 -6.52 -17.22 -12.37
CA THR A 31 -7.16 -16.89 -11.09
C THR A 31 -8.21 -17.95 -10.77
N LEU A 32 -8.15 -18.51 -9.58
CA LEU A 32 -9.20 -19.38 -9.05
C LEU A 32 -10.42 -18.52 -8.71
N LEU A 33 -11.62 -18.97 -9.09
CA LEU A 33 -12.88 -18.37 -8.66
C LEU A 33 -13.57 -19.28 -7.65
N THR A 34 -13.79 -18.77 -6.44
CA THR A 34 -14.50 -19.44 -5.35
C THR A 34 -15.83 -18.73 -5.11
N LEU A 35 -16.94 -19.43 -5.34
CA LEU A 35 -18.27 -18.88 -5.08
C LEU A 35 -18.65 -19.08 -3.62
N VAL A 36 -19.14 -18.03 -2.99
CA VAL A 36 -19.60 -18.03 -1.60
C VAL A 36 -20.93 -17.29 -1.46
N THR A 37 -21.65 -17.55 -0.38
CA THR A 37 -22.81 -16.74 -0.02
C THR A 37 -22.41 -15.40 0.55
N LYS A 38 -23.29 -14.41 0.47
CA LYS A 38 -23.10 -13.08 1.05
C LYS A 38 -22.74 -13.16 2.54
N ASN A 39 -23.41 -14.02 3.30
CA ASN A 39 -23.19 -14.22 4.74
C ASN A 39 -21.75 -14.71 5.04
N VAL A 40 -21.22 -15.63 4.23
CA VAL A 40 -19.84 -16.13 4.38
C VAL A 40 -18.86 -14.97 4.13
N LEU A 41 -19.07 -14.18 3.10
CA LEU A 41 -18.20 -13.05 2.78
C LEU A 41 -18.22 -11.97 3.88
N GLU A 42 -19.40 -11.60 4.38
CA GLU A 42 -19.58 -10.64 5.46
C GLU A 42 -18.92 -11.10 6.78
N THR A 43 -18.99 -12.39 7.08
CA THR A 43 -18.34 -12.95 8.28
C THR A 43 -16.82 -13.03 8.16
N SER A 44 -16.32 -13.22 6.94
CA SER A 44 -14.88 -13.42 6.68
C SER A 44 -14.10 -12.12 6.53
N LEU A 45 -14.77 -11.01 6.22
CA LEU A 45 -14.14 -9.73 5.97
C LEU A 45 -14.36 -8.77 7.15
N SER A 46 -13.37 -7.93 7.43
CA SER A 46 -13.49 -6.85 8.43
C SER A 46 -14.28 -5.62 7.91
N THR A 47 -14.85 -5.70 6.72
CA THR A 47 -15.65 -4.65 6.10
C THR A 47 -17.10 -4.77 6.53
N VAL A 48 -17.71 -3.68 6.97
CA VAL A 48 -19.12 -3.66 7.44
C VAL A 48 -20.09 -3.96 6.29
N THR A 49 -19.80 -3.48 5.10
CA THR A 49 -20.59 -3.69 3.89
C THR A 49 -19.68 -4.11 2.74
N PRO A 50 -19.37 -5.40 2.59
CA PRO A 50 -18.57 -5.87 1.46
C PRO A 50 -19.37 -5.79 0.15
N ASP A 51 -18.70 -5.41 -0.94
CA ASP A 51 -19.29 -5.28 -2.28
C ASP A 51 -19.57 -6.62 -2.97
N GLY A 52 -19.55 -7.73 -2.25
CA GLY A 52 -19.80 -9.06 -2.80
C GLY A 52 -18.55 -9.76 -3.37
N VAL A 53 -17.37 -9.21 -3.15
CA VAL A 53 -16.10 -9.77 -3.64
C VAL A 53 -14.95 -9.55 -2.69
N ALA A 54 -14.03 -10.53 -2.66
CA ALA A 54 -12.68 -10.41 -2.09
C ALA A 54 -11.68 -11.02 -3.07
N ALA A 55 -10.42 -10.58 -3.01
CA ALA A 55 -9.37 -11.11 -3.86
C ALA A 55 -8.08 -11.33 -3.07
N ILE A 56 -7.39 -12.43 -3.35
CA ILE A 56 -6.11 -12.79 -2.76
C ILE A 56 -5.01 -12.55 -3.80
N PHE A 57 -4.04 -11.72 -3.45
CA PHE A 57 -2.90 -11.41 -4.30
C PHE A 57 -1.61 -11.99 -3.74
N PRO A 58 -0.72 -12.52 -4.60
CA PRO A 58 0.56 -13.02 -4.14
C PRO A 58 1.49 -11.86 -3.79
N MET A 59 2.14 -11.91 -2.62
CA MET A 59 3.06 -10.84 -2.19
C MET A 59 4.25 -10.64 -3.14
N GLN A 60 4.68 -11.70 -3.81
CA GLN A 60 5.79 -11.65 -4.78
C GLN A 60 5.50 -10.77 -6.00
N GLY A 61 4.23 -10.49 -6.27
CA GLY A 61 3.80 -9.62 -7.36
C GLY A 61 3.76 -8.13 -7.00
N LEU A 62 4.01 -7.75 -5.76
CA LEU A 62 4.06 -6.35 -5.35
C LEU A 62 5.17 -5.60 -6.12
N PRO A 63 4.92 -4.34 -6.49
CA PRO A 63 5.90 -3.55 -7.23
C PRO A 63 7.17 -3.34 -6.41
N LYS A 64 8.31 -3.38 -7.09
CA LYS A 64 9.62 -3.13 -6.50
C LYS A 64 10.18 -1.82 -7.00
N SER A 65 10.90 -1.10 -6.15
CA SER A 65 11.61 0.11 -6.56
C SER A 65 12.69 -0.18 -7.59
N GLY A 66 12.87 0.76 -8.51
CA GLY A 66 14.04 0.80 -9.37
C GLY A 66 15.34 1.05 -8.58
N LYS A 67 16.50 0.93 -9.26
CA LYS A 67 17.81 1.09 -8.59
C LYS A 67 18.10 2.52 -8.11
N ALA A 68 17.56 3.54 -8.78
CA ALA A 68 17.78 4.95 -8.46
C ALA A 68 16.46 5.73 -8.66
N PRO A 69 15.52 5.65 -7.70
CA PRO A 69 14.26 6.39 -7.79
C PRO A 69 14.52 7.89 -7.70
N LYS A 70 13.89 8.69 -8.56
CA LYS A 70 14.03 10.16 -8.57
C LYS A 70 13.31 10.83 -7.41
N HIS A 71 12.12 10.33 -7.08
CA HIS A 71 11.28 10.88 -6.02
C HIS A 71 10.95 9.81 -4.97
N ILE A 72 11.33 10.07 -3.74
CA ILE A 72 11.17 9.16 -2.61
C ILE A 72 10.30 9.85 -1.55
N LEU A 73 9.27 9.19 -1.07
CA LEU A 73 8.50 9.64 0.09
C LEU A 73 8.90 8.83 1.32
N ALA A 74 9.60 9.46 2.26
CA ALA A 74 9.99 8.83 3.51
C ALA A 74 8.98 9.18 4.63
N LEU A 75 8.46 8.18 5.31
CA LEU A 75 7.45 8.33 6.36
C LEU A 75 7.95 7.76 7.67
N ASP A 76 7.89 8.57 8.73
CA ASP A 76 8.21 8.17 10.08
C ASP A 76 6.93 7.96 10.90
N ARG A 77 6.68 6.72 11.34
CA ARG A 77 5.65 6.32 12.30
C ARG A 77 4.23 6.78 11.97
N ILE A 78 3.78 6.62 10.75
CA ILE A 78 2.37 6.85 10.40
C ILE A 78 1.52 5.73 11.01
N GLN A 79 0.82 6.04 12.13
CA GLN A 79 0.08 5.05 12.91
C GLN A 79 -1.33 4.79 12.37
N ASP A 80 -2.01 5.82 11.85
CA ASP A 80 -3.36 5.64 11.34
C ASP A 80 -3.36 5.01 9.94
N PRO A 81 -4.03 3.85 9.77
CA PRO A 81 -4.08 3.16 8.48
C PRO A 81 -4.80 3.96 7.39
N GLY A 82 -5.76 4.82 7.76
CA GLY A 82 -6.44 5.69 6.80
C GLY A 82 -5.49 6.74 6.23
N ASN A 83 -4.68 7.36 7.09
CA ASN A 83 -3.68 8.33 6.67
C ASN A 83 -2.61 7.68 5.79
N LEU A 84 -2.13 6.48 6.16
CA LEU A 84 -1.16 5.77 5.36
C LEU A 84 -1.72 5.45 3.95
N GLY A 85 -2.97 4.97 3.85
CA GLY A 85 -3.59 4.71 2.56
C GLY A 85 -3.76 5.97 1.71
N ASN A 86 -4.13 7.11 2.32
CA ASN A 86 -4.20 8.40 1.63
C ASN A 86 -2.82 8.86 1.13
N LEU A 87 -1.76 8.65 1.91
CA LEU A 87 -0.39 8.96 1.50
C LEU A 87 0.05 8.10 0.31
N PHE A 88 -0.31 6.82 0.25
CA PHE A 88 -0.08 5.98 -0.93
C PHE A 88 -0.76 6.55 -2.18
N ARG A 89 -2.01 7.00 -2.06
CA ARG A 89 -2.73 7.63 -3.19
C ARG A 89 -2.07 8.92 -3.64
N SER A 90 -1.70 9.78 -2.69
CA SER A 90 -1.05 11.06 -2.99
C SER A 90 0.32 10.87 -3.60
N ALA A 91 1.12 9.93 -3.07
CA ALA A 91 2.42 9.61 -3.62
C ALA A 91 2.34 9.07 -5.06
N LEU A 92 1.40 8.16 -5.32
CA LEU A 92 1.19 7.63 -6.66
C LEU A 92 0.75 8.73 -7.63
N ALA A 93 -0.16 9.63 -7.22
CA ALA A 93 -0.62 10.76 -8.02
C ALA A 93 0.48 11.83 -8.23
N GLY A 94 1.38 11.98 -7.26
CA GLY A 94 2.54 12.88 -7.34
C GLY A 94 3.76 12.26 -8.02
N GLU A 95 3.60 11.10 -8.65
CA GLU A 95 4.66 10.42 -9.39
C GLU A 95 5.89 10.07 -8.55
N TYR A 96 5.69 9.84 -7.23
CA TYR A 96 6.74 9.23 -6.41
C TYR A 96 7.00 7.81 -6.88
N GLU A 97 8.25 7.38 -6.83
CA GLU A 97 8.67 6.08 -7.37
C GLU A 97 8.85 5.02 -6.28
N VAL A 98 8.97 5.45 -5.01
CA VAL A 98 9.05 4.56 -3.85
C VAL A 98 8.64 5.26 -2.57
N MET A 99 8.10 4.50 -1.63
CA MET A 99 7.85 4.93 -0.26
C MET A 99 8.76 4.18 0.72
N TRP A 100 9.44 4.90 1.62
CA TRP A 100 10.17 4.35 2.74
C TRP A 100 9.34 4.48 4.01
N LEU A 101 9.05 3.36 4.66
CA LEU A 101 8.12 3.30 5.80
C LEU A 101 8.87 2.87 7.06
N ALA A 102 9.22 3.83 7.93
CA ALA A 102 9.86 3.57 9.20
C ALA A 102 8.81 3.39 10.29
N SER A 103 8.54 2.13 10.65
CA SER A 103 7.52 1.77 11.66
C SER A 103 6.10 2.24 11.27
N GLY A 104 5.14 2.08 12.16
CA GLY A 104 3.75 2.51 11.95
C GLY A 104 2.83 1.43 11.43
N ALA A 105 1.73 1.85 10.80
CA ALA A 105 0.71 0.95 10.28
C ALA A 105 1.27 0.04 9.18
N ASP A 106 0.78 -1.20 9.14
CA ASP A 106 1.16 -2.14 8.09
C ASP A 106 0.51 -1.74 6.76
N PRO A 107 1.29 -1.50 5.69
CA PRO A 107 0.77 -1.14 4.37
C PRO A 107 -0.15 -2.21 3.77
N LEU A 108 -0.04 -3.47 4.18
CA LEU A 108 -0.90 -4.56 3.74
C LEU A 108 -2.10 -4.81 4.65
N ASN A 109 -2.29 -4.00 5.69
CA ASN A 109 -3.50 -4.05 6.50
C ASN A 109 -4.73 -3.73 5.64
N GLN A 110 -5.84 -4.46 5.83
CA GLN A 110 -7.07 -4.30 5.05
C GLN A 110 -7.60 -2.86 5.02
N LYS A 111 -7.47 -2.10 6.13
CA LYS A 111 -7.90 -0.70 6.18
C LYS A 111 -7.00 0.19 5.31
N VAL A 112 -5.69 -0.07 5.23
CA VAL A 112 -4.77 0.63 4.31
C VAL A 112 -5.09 0.28 2.86
N LEU A 113 -5.26 -1.01 2.54
CA LEU A 113 -5.62 -1.46 1.19
C LEU A 113 -6.89 -0.76 0.68
N ARG A 114 -7.93 -0.64 1.54
CA ARG A 114 -9.17 0.07 1.19
C ARG A 114 -8.96 1.58 1.03
N SER A 115 -8.36 2.23 2.02
CA SER A 115 -8.17 3.69 2.00
C SER A 115 -7.22 4.14 0.89
N SER A 116 -6.30 3.28 0.46
CA SER A 116 -5.42 3.52 -0.68
C SER A 116 -6.12 3.39 -2.03
N ALA A 117 -7.36 2.89 -2.10
CA ALA A 117 -8.06 2.56 -3.35
C ALA A 117 -7.18 1.75 -4.32
N GLY A 118 -6.40 0.79 -3.80
CA GLY A 118 -5.50 -0.07 -4.55
C GLY A 118 -4.13 0.55 -4.88
N SER A 119 -3.84 1.79 -4.49
CA SER A 119 -2.55 2.42 -4.79
C SER A 119 -1.36 1.66 -4.20
N VAL A 120 -1.54 0.95 -3.09
CA VAL A 120 -0.51 0.07 -2.50
C VAL A 120 -0.04 -1.00 -3.49
N LEU A 121 -0.92 -1.49 -4.37
CA LEU A 121 -0.60 -2.50 -5.38
C LEU A 121 0.18 -1.94 -6.58
N HIS A 122 0.38 -0.62 -6.64
CA HIS A 122 1.05 0.09 -7.73
C HIS A 122 2.28 0.87 -7.28
N MET A 123 2.34 1.24 -6.01
CA MET A 123 3.42 2.03 -5.43
C MET A 123 4.44 1.12 -4.76
N PRO A 124 5.69 1.07 -5.22
CA PRO A 124 6.75 0.39 -4.51
C PRO A 124 6.91 0.94 -3.09
N PHE A 125 7.09 0.07 -2.12
CA PHE A 125 7.39 0.48 -0.77
C PHE A 125 8.41 -0.45 -0.10
N GLU A 126 9.13 0.09 0.86
CA GLU A 126 10.10 -0.62 1.66
C GLU A 126 9.83 -0.34 3.15
N ARG A 127 9.68 -1.39 3.94
CA ARG A 127 9.62 -1.28 5.40
C ARG A 127 11.04 -1.22 5.96
N ILE A 128 11.29 -0.21 6.78
CA ILE A 128 12.61 0.05 7.36
C ILE A 128 12.58 -0.33 8.83
N GLY A 129 13.34 -1.36 9.20
CA GLY A 129 13.46 -1.87 10.56
C GLY A 129 12.23 -2.63 11.05
N ASP A 130 12.45 -3.47 12.06
CA ASP A 130 11.43 -4.35 12.64
C ASP A 130 10.82 -3.78 13.94
N SER A 131 11.47 -2.78 14.55
CA SER A 131 11.01 -2.10 15.78
C SER A 131 11.06 -0.59 15.65
N SER A 132 10.25 0.11 16.47
CA SER A 132 10.13 1.58 16.38
C SER A 132 11.43 2.33 16.63
N SER A 133 12.30 1.85 17.53
CA SER A 133 13.59 2.50 17.82
C SER A 133 14.62 2.26 16.73
N SER A 134 14.79 1.01 16.29
CA SER A 134 15.73 0.69 15.21
C SER A 134 15.30 1.28 13.86
N SER A 135 14.00 1.41 13.62
CA SER A 135 13.46 1.96 12.36
C SER A 135 13.86 3.41 12.14
N ILE A 136 13.91 4.24 13.21
CA ILE A 136 14.29 5.65 13.08
C ILE A 136 15.78 5.77 12.73
N GLU A 137 16.63 5.03 13.44
CA GLU A 137 18.09 5.04 13.17
C GLU A 137 18.39 4.57 11.75
N MET A 138 17.73 3.50 11.31
CA MET A 138 17.87 2.98 9.96
C MET A 138 17.34 3.97 8.91
N LEU A 139 16.22 4.67 9.17
CA LEU A 139 15.72 5.71 8.27
C LEU A 139 16.71 6.87 8.16
N VAL A 140 17.23 7.35 9.28
CA VAL A 140 18.25 8.42 9.30
C VAL A 140 19.49 8.01 8.52
N SER A 141 19.98 6.78 8.74
CA SER A 141 21.12 6.24 7.97
C SER A 141 20.83 6.20 6.47
N LYS A 142 19.63 5.75 6.09
CA LYS A 142 19.22 5.69 4.68
C LYS A 142 19.06 7.07 4.04
N LEU A 143 18.58 8.07 4.81
CA LEU A 143 18.50 9.46 4.35
C LEU A 143 19.90 10.08 4.19
N ASN A 144 20.85 9.78 5.07
CA ASN A 144 22.23 10.23 4.92
C ASN A 144 22.87 9.66 3.65
N ILE A 145 22.69 8.38 3.36
CA ILE A 145 23.15 7.76 2.12
C ILE A 145 22.53 8.47 0.91
N ALA A 146 21.23 8.79 0.97
CA ALA A 146 20.57 9.51 -0.12
C ALA A 146 21.17 10.92 -0.31
N ILE A 147 21.53 11.62 0.76
CA ILE A 147 22.23 12.93 0.69
C ILE A 147 23.59 12.75 0.01
N ASP A 148 24.35 11.74 0.37
CA ASP A 148 25.65 11.42 -0.25
C ASP A 148 25.50 11.09 -1.74
N ASP A 149 24.37 10.50 -2.14
CA ASP A 149 23.97 10.23 -3.52
C ASP A 149 23.34 11.45 -4.24
N ASN A 150 23.50 12.67 -3.68
CA ASN A 150 23.00 13.95 -4.20
C ASN A 150 21.46 14.12 -4.23
N TYR A 151 20.70 13.40 -3.39
CA TYR A 151 19.29 13.72 -3.19
C TYR A 151 19.14 14.95 -2.28
N GLN A 152 18.18 15.80 -2.65
CA GLN A 152 17.73 16.87 -1.75
C GLN A 152 16.70 16.30 -0.77
N VAL A 153 17.00 16.33 0.52
CA VAL A 153 16.07 15.91 1.58
C VAL A 153 15.28 17.10 2.09
N VAL A 154 13.96 17.01 2.05
CA VAL A 154 13.03 18.04 2.56
C VAL A 154 12.19 17.43 3.68
N GLY A 155 12.27 18.02 4.87
CA GLY A 155 11.46 17.60 6.02
C GLY A 155 10.23 18.47 6.19
N THR A 156 9.10 17.85 6.59
CA THR A 156 7.88 18.55 6.99
C THR A 156 7.68 18.41 8.50
N ILE A 157 7.42 19.50 9.17
CA ILE A 157 7.15 19.53 10.61
C ILE A 157 5.88 20.34 10.89
N SER A 158 5.19 19.99 11.99
CA SER A 158 4.06 20.79 12.44
C SER A 158 4.53 22.18 12.88
N PRO A 159 3.83 23.28 12.49
CA PRO A 159 4.19 24.64 12.88
C PRO A 159 4.36 24.83 14.41
N ASN A 160 3.57 24.09 15.19
CA ASN A 160 3.61 24.16 16.66
C ASN A 160 4.87 23.51 17.29
N LYS A 161 5.72 22.87 16.50
CA LYS A 161 6.98 22.26 16.94
C LYS A 161 8.23 23.04 16.51
N ILE A 162 8.05 24.17 15.84
CA ILE A 162 9.14 25.08 15.54
C ILE A 162 9.41 25.88 16.81
N THR A 163 10.12 25.30 17.76
CA THR A 163 10.78 26.09 18.81
C THR A 163 12.02 26.68 18.19
N ASP A 164 12.02 27.99 17.98
CA ASP A 164 13.23 28.75 17.65
C ASP A 164 14.32 28.43 18.69
N LYS A 165 15.17 27.46 18.36
CA LYS A 165 16.47 27.39 18.97
C LYS A 165 17.38 28.32 18.16
N LYS A 166 17.45 29.59 18.63
CA LYS A 166 18.56 30.48 18.31
C LYS A 166 19.86 29.86 18.75
#